data_5675d1b76e3682b8c07f393df9578403
#
_entry.id   5675d1b76e3682b8c07f393df9578403
#
_cell.length_a   1.000
_cell.length_b   1.000
_cell.length_c   1.000
_cell.angle_alpha   90.00
_cell.angle_beta   90.00
_cell.angle_gamma   90.00
#
_symmetry.space_group_name_H-M   'P 1'
#
loop_
_entity.id
_entity.type
_entity.pdbx_description
1 polymer ?
#
loop_
_entity_poly.entity_id
_entity_poly.type
_entity_poly.pdbx_seq_one_letter_code
_entity_poly.pdbx_strand_id
1 'polypeptide(L)'
;MKTRMMKMMGWMLMIVGMMSLTSCEVEWRVWEDDVHHSNNTSELCSRTWEESWTDNGNRYTQRLDFYNNRTGREFLRIEYWDGDVSEDIYRFNWIWDGKDCIRMEYGPGDISYLEEIWIHDNTLTGYLDNVEVYFKGRL
;
A
#
# COMPACT_ATOMS: atom_id res chain seq x y z
N MET A 1 -11.10 1.03 5.37
CA MET A 1 -11.89 1.95 4.65
C MET A 1 -11.64 3.40 4.94
N LYS A 2 -11.71 3.85 6.17
CA LYS A 2 -11.47 5.25 6.51
C LYS A 2 -10.06 5.72 6.15
N THR A 3 -9.06 4.89 6.31
CA THR A 3 -7.67 5.20 5.99
C THR A 3 -7.45 5.54 4.53
N ARG A 4 -8.03 4.76 3.66
CA ARG A 4 -7.90 4.98 2.22
C ARG A 4 -8.63 6.23 1.78
N MET A 5 -9.77 6.49 2.37
CA MET A 5 -10.55 7.69 2.06
C MET A 5 -9.82 8.97 2.46
N MET A 6 -9.05 8.96 3.52
CA MET A 6 -8.34 10.15 3.98
C MET A 6 -7.20 10.55 3.05
N LYS A 7 -6.46 9.58 2.52
CA LYS A 7 -5.44 9.85 1.50
C LYS A 7 -6.07 10.20 0.16
N MET A 8 -7.27 9.70 -0.12
CA MET A 8 -8.00 9.95 -1.36
C MET A 8 -8.78 11.25 -1.35
N MET A 9 -9.20 11.75 -0.20
CA MET A 9 -10.00 12.97 -0.12
C MET A 9 -9.27 14.22 -0.62
N GLY A 10 -7.96 14.27 -0.48
CA GLY A 10 -7.16 15.35 -1.07
C GLY A 10 -7.06 15.26 -2.59
N TRP A 11 -7.41 14.15 -3.18
CA TRP A 11 -7.26 13.88 -4.61
C TRP A 11 -8.59 13.79 -5.37
N MET A 12 -9.69 13.81 -4.65
CA MET A 12 -11.01 13.67 -5.27
C MET A 12 -11.36 14.76 -6.29
N LEU A 13 -10.62 15.85 -6.28
CA LEU A 13 -10.83 16.93 -7.24
C LEU A 13 -10.13 16.71 -8.59
N MET A 14 -9.31 15.68 -8.72
CA MET A 14 -8.57 15.41 -9.94
C MET A 14 -8.99 14.15 -10.71
N ILE A 15 -9.88 13.35 -10.18
CA ILE A 15 -10.24 12.10 -10.84
C ILE A 15 -11.66 12.16 -11.37
N VAL A 16 -11.91 13.14 -12.21
CA VAL A 16 -13.01 13.02 -13.14
C VAL A 16 -12.45 12.42 -14.42
N GLY A 17 -12.61 11.13 -14.59
CA GLY A 17 -12.56 10.55 -15.91
C GLY A 17 -11.52 9.49 -16.23
N MET A 18 -10.86 8.90 -15.28
CA MET A 18 -10.07 7.70 -15.60
C MET A 18 -10.59 6.50 -14.84
N MET A 19 -11.52 5.81 -15.44
CA MET A 19 -11.70 4.40 -15.16
C MET A 19 -10.45 3.68 -15.68
N SER A 20 -9.37 3.79 -14.96
CA SER A 20 -8.31 2.84 -15.16
C SER A 20 -8.76 1.56 -14.50
N LEU A 21 -9.18 0.66 -15.33
CA LEU A 21 -9.28 -0.75 -14.97
C LEU A 21 -7.85 -1.27 -14.80
N THR A 22 -7.14 -0.75 -13.84
CA THR A 22 -5.89 -1.36 -13.44
C THR A 22 -6.21 -2.44 -12.44
N SER A 23 -6.77 -3.49 -12.96
CA SER A 23 -6.54 -4.76 -12.33
C SER A 23 -5.06 -5.05 -12.48
N CYS A 24 -4.47 -5.69 -11.51
CA CYS A 24 -3.18 -6.34 -11.66
C CYS A 24 -3.35 -7.48 -12.65
N GLU A 25 -3.73 -7.15 -13.87
CA GLU A 25 -3.83 -8.15 -14.89
C GLU A 25 -2.44 -8.69 -15.15
N VAL A 26 -2.32 -9.95 -14.86
CA VAL A 26 -1.15 -10.68 -15.21
C VAL A 26 -1.03 -10.61 -16.73
N GLU A 27 -0.19 -9.74 -17.18
CA GLU A 27 0.33 -9.93 -18.50
C GLU A 27 1.13 -11.23 -18.46
N TRP A 28 0.59 -12.25 -19.04
CA TRP A 28 1.20 -13.56 -19.20
C TRP A 28 2.42 -13.51 -20.13
N ARG A 29 3.12 -12.42 -20.12
CA ARG A 29 4.43 -12.32 -20.72
C ARG A 29 5.43 -12.94 -19.76
N VAL A 30 5.77 -14.17 -20.03
CA VAL A 30 6.88 -14.81 -19.36
C VAL A 30 8.16 -14.13 -19.82
N TRP A 31 8.65 -13.24 -19.02
CA TRP A 31 9.96 -12.66 -19.25
C TRP A 31 10.94 -13.30 -18.30
N GLU A 32 11.91 -13.91 -18.88
CA GLU A 32 12.95 -14.64 -18.17
C GLU A 32 13.83 -13.72 -17.30
N ASP A 33 13.75 -12.43 -17.52
CA ASP A 33 14.64 -11.46 -16.87
C ASP A 33 14.08 -10.86 -15.59
N ASP A 34 12.87 -11.20 -15.21
CA ASP A 34 12.18 -10.54 -14.09
C ASP A 34 12.28 -11.28 -12.76
N VAL A 35 13.25 -12.16 -12.62
CA VAL A 35 13.49 -12.88 -11.37
C VAL A 35 13.75 -11.92 -10.21
N HIS A 36 14.18 -10.71 -10.51
CA HIS A 36 14.52 -9.72 -9.50
C HIS A 36 13.34 -8.91 -8.97
N HIS A 37 12.21 -8.96 -9.61
CA HIS A 37 11.05 -8.14 -9.25
C HIS A 37 9.86 -8.94 -8.76
N SER A 38 9.95 -10.23 -8.88
CA SER A 38 8.80 -11.07 -8.61
C SER A 38 8.75 -11.50 -7.16
N ASN A 39 7.61 -11.30 -6.54
CA ASN A 39 7.17 -12.05 -5.38
C ASN A 39 8.22 -12.23 -4.29
N ASN A 40 8.94 -11.18 -3.96
CA ASN A 40 9.90 -11.24 -2.88
C ASN A 40 9.20 -11.21 -1.52
N THR A 41 8.52 -12.30 -1.21
CA THR A 41 7.79 -12.45 0.05
C THR A 41 8.70 -12.33 1.25
N SER A 42 9.90 -12.87 1.16
CA SER A 42 10.86 -12.82 2.27
C SER A 42 11.22 -11.38 2.62
N GLU A 43 11.52 -10.57 1.63
CA GLU A 43 11.87 -9.17 1.85
C GLU A 43 10.66 -8.34 2.27
N LEU A 44 9.52 -8.57 1.63
CA LEU A 44 8.27 -7.91 1.97
C LEU A 44 7.89 -8.12 3.45
N CYS A 45 8.04 -9.35 3.94
CA CYS A 45 7.66 -9.75 5.29
C CYS A 45 8.77 -9.50 6.33
N SER A 46 9.94 -9.06 5.92
CA SER A 46 11.09 -8.93 6.80
C SER A 46 11.06 -7.68 7.67
N ARG A 47 10.22 -6.71 7.32
CA ARG A 47 10.23 -5.38 7.97
C ARG A 47 8.86 -4.72 7.90
N THR A 48 8.69 -3.70 8.74
CA THR A 48 7.54 -2.79 8.66
C THR A 48 7.82 -1.72 7.61
N TRP A 49 6.83 -1.42 6.81
CA TRP A 49 6.92 -0.40 5.77
C TRP A 49 6.19 0.86 6.22
N GLU A 50 6.90 1.99 6.32
CA GLU A 50 6.38 3.23 6.87
C GLU A 50 6.51 4.40 5.90
N GLU A 51 5.45 5.20 5.80
CA GLU A 51 5.42 6.44 5.07
C GLU A 51 4.76 7.53 5.93
N SER A 52 5.26 8.75 5.83
CA SER A 52 4.66 9.91 6.50
C SER A 52 4.51 11.07 5.52
N TRP A 53 3.42 11.81 5.66
CA TRP A 53 3.18 13.01 4.86
C TRP A 53 2.38 14.02 5.67
N THR A 54 2.36 15.26 5.18
CA THR A 54 1.59 16.34 5.78
C THR A 54 0.56 16.83 4.77
N ASP A 55 -0.66 17.04 5.23
CA ASP A 55 -1.75 17.59 4.43
C ASP A 55 -2.65 18.45 5.32
N ASN A 56 -2.96 19.67 4.88
CA ASN A 56 -3.79 20.63 5.63
C ASN A 56 -3.36 20.85 7.09
N GLY A 57 -2.05 20.81 7.34
CA GLY A 57 -1.51 20.99 8.69
C GLY A 57 -1.54 19.75 9.56
N ASN A 58 -2.12 18.65 9.07
CA ASN A 58 -2.15 17.38 9.77
C ASN A 58 -0.99 16.50 9.29
N ARG A 59 -0.39 15.77 10.21
CA ARG A 59 0.65 14.81 9.89
C ARG A 59 0.09 13.40 9.91
N TYR A 60 0.29 12.69 8.83
CA TYR A 60 -0.14 11.30 8.67
C TYR A 60 1.07 10.37 8.72
N THR A 61 0.92 9.26 9.39
CA THR A 61 1.89 8.16 9.36
C THR A 61 1.14 6.87 9.06
N GLN A 62 1.57 6.18 8.02
CA GLN A 62 1.01 4.90 7.61
C GLN A 62 2.09 3.84 7.69
N ARG A 63 1.77 2.70 8.30
CA ARG A 63 2.64 1.53 8.34
C ARG A 63 1.90 0.32 7.81
N LEU A 64 2.61 -0.49 7.06
CA LEU A 64 2.13 -1.77 6.57
C LEU A 64 3.06 -2.87 7.05
N ASP A 65 2.47 -3.88 7.67
CA ASP A 65 3.14 -5.13 8.04
C ASP A 65 2.54 -6.26 7.21
N PHE A 66 3.40 -7.02 6.55
CA PHE A 66 3.01 -8.22 5.82
C PHE A 66 3.60 -9.44 6.52
N TYR A 67 2.77 -10.43 6.79
CA TYR A 67 3.19 -11.65 7.47
C TYR A 67 3.18 -12.84 6.51
N ASN A 68 4.08 -13.80 6.74
CA ASN A 68 4.22 -14.98 5.89
C ASN A 68 2.95 -15.86 5.84
N ASN A 69 2.09 -15.77 6.83
CA ASN A 69 0.81 -16.48 6.87
C ASN A 69 -0.28 -15.84 6.01
N ARG A 70 0.08 -14.87 5.16
CA ARG A 70 -0.85 -14.14 4.28
C ARG A 70 -1.81 -13.21 5.01
N THR A 71 -1.52 -12.87 6.23
CA THR A 71 -2.20 -11.78 6.92
C THR A 71 -1.32 -10.55 6.96
N GLY A 72 -1.91 -9.42 7.28
CA GLY A 72 -1.18 -8.17 7.44
C GLY A 72 -1.92 -7.20 8.34
N ARG A 73 -1.26 -6.08 8.57
CA ARG A 73 -1.78 -5.04 9.43
C ARG A 73 -1.41 -3.68 8.86
N GLU A 74 -2.37 -2.80 8.84
CA GLU A 74 -2.17 -1.40 8.52
C GLU A 74 -2.39 -0.56 9.78
N PHE A 75 -1.41 0.27 10.10
CA PHE A 75 -1.50 1.25 11.18
C PHE A 75 -1.55 2.64 10.57
N LEU A 76 -2.51 3.45 11.00
CA LEU A 76 -2.62 4.85 10.62
C LEU A 76 -2.62 5.73 11.85
N ARG A 77 -1.70 6.69 11.89
CA ARG A 77 -1.65 7.73 12.90
C ARG A 77 -1.87 9.09 12.24
N ILE A 78 -2.73 9.89 12.84
CA ILE A 78 -2.97 11.26 12.41
C ILE A 78 -2.69 12.18 13.59
N GLU A 79 -1.75 13.09 13.40
CA GLU A 79 -1.51 14.19 14.32
C GLU A 79 -2.16 15.42 13.73
N TYR A 80 -3.24 15.87 14.34
CA TYR A 80 -4.00 17.02 13.88
C TYR A 80 -3.28 18.32 14.23
N TRP A 81 -3.55 19.35 13.48
CA TRP A 81 -2.95 20.67 13.66
C TRP A 81 -3.20 21.27 15.06
N ASP A 82 -4.25 20.86 15.74
CA ASP A 82 -4.61 21.30 17.10
C ASP A 82 -3.91 20.49 18.21
N GLY A 83 -3.11 19.49 17.84
CA GLY A 83 -2.39 18.64 18.77
C GLY A 83 -3.10 17.33 19.12
N ASP A 84 -4.33 17.12 18.68
CA ASP A 84 -5.02 15.86 18.87
C ASP A 84 -4.35 14.75 18.05
N VAL A 85 -4.47 13.53 18.51
CA VAL A 85 -3.89 12.36 17.85
C VAL A 85 -4.96 11.27 17.72
N SER A 86 -5.05 10.69 16.53
CA SER A 86 -5.88 9.52 16.24
C SER A 86 -5.00 8.39 15.76
N GLU A 87 -5.27 7.17 16.25
CA GLU A 87 -4.56 5.96 15.83
C GLU A 87 -5.56 4.86 15.54
N ASP A 88 -5.43 4.23 14.38
CA ASP A 88 -6.28 3.12 13.95
C ASP A 88 -5.43 1.98 13.43
N ILE A 89 -5.90 0.76 13.65
CA ILE A 89 -5.27 -0.46 13.15
C ILE A 89 -6.32 -1.21 12.33
N TYR A 90 -5.94 -1.58 11.11
CA TYR A 90 -6.76 -2.36 10.20
C TYR A 90 -6.02 -3.65 9.86
N ARG A 91 -6.74 -4.75 9.90
CA ARG A 91 -6.20 -6.06 9.53
C ARG A 91 -6.64 -6.40 8.12
N PHE A 92 -5.78 -7.11 7.38
CA PHE A 92 -6.09 -7.57 6.04
C PHE A 92 -5.48 -8.95 5.80
N ASN A 93 -6.02 -9.63 4.80
CA ASN A 93 -5.39 -10.78 4.17
C ASN A 93 -4.77 -10.31 2.86
N TRP A 94 -3.68 -10.94 2.45
CA TRP A 94 -3.00 -10.54 1.23
C TRP A 94 -2.50 -11.73 0.44
N ILE A 95 -2.45 -11.56 -0.87
CA ILE A 95 -1.83 -12.50 -1.79
C ILE A 95 -1.13 -11.72 -2.89
N TRP A 96 -0.13 -12.34 -3.48
CA TRP A 96 0.41 -11.86 -4.74
C TRP A 96 -0.62 -12.09 -5.85
N ASP A 97 -0.89 -11.04 -6.60
CA ASP A 97 -1.79 -11.06 -7.74
C ASP A 97 -0.99 -10.62 -8.98
N GLY A 98 -0.17 -11.51 -9.48
CA GLY A 98 0.84 -11.21 -10.48
C GLY A 98 2.23 -11.07 -9.86
N LYS A 99 3.19 -10.61 -10.65
CA LYS A 99 4.60 -10.55 -10.24
C LYS A 99 4.94 -9.38 -9.33
N ASP A 100 4.24 -8.28 -9.48
CA ASP A 100 4.54 -7.02 -8.79
C ASP A 100 3.30 -6.36 -8.19
N CYS A 101 2.26 -7.13 -7.98
CA CYS A 101 1.01 -6.64 -7.42
C CYS A 101 0.58 -7.48 -6.23
N ILE A 102 0.10 -6.81 -5.19
CA ILE A 102 -0.51 -7.44 -4.02
C ILE A 102 -1.96 -7.04 -3.93
N ARG A 103 -2.83 -8.03 -3.77
CA ARG A 103 -4.23 -7.84 -3.41
C ARG A 103 -4.36 -7.92 -1.90
N MET A 104 -4.93 -6.89 -1.31
CA MET A 104 -5.15 -6.75 0.13
C MET A 104 -6.64 -6.73 0.40
N GLU A 105 -7.14 -7.68 1.18
CA GLU A 105 -8.56 -7.80 1.52
C GLU A 105 -8.76 -7.47 2.99
N TYR A 106 -9.46 -6.37 3.25
CA TYR A 106 -9.76 -5.88 4.60
C TYR A 106 -11.08 -6.41 5.15
N GLY A 107 -11.89 -6.97 4.31
CA GLY A 107 -13.19 -7.55 4.62
C GLY A 107 -13.95 -7.83 3.33
N PRO A 108 -15.14 -8.43 3.40
CA PRO A 108 -15.91 -8.77 2.20
C PRO A 108 -16.14 -7.55 1.31
N GLY A 109 -15.65 -7.61 0.07
CA GLY A 109 -15.77 -6.53 -0.89
C GLY A 109 -14.87 -5.31 -0.63
N ASP A 110 -14.04 -5.35 0.41
CA ASP A 110 -13.13 -4.26 0.77
C ASP A 110 -11.70 -4.63 0.37
N ILE A 111 -11.37 -4.36 -0.87
CA ILE A 111 -10.12 -4.79 -1.49
C ILE A 111 -9.30 -3.57 -1.89
N SER A 112 -8.01 -3.62 -1.56
CA SER A 112 -7.00 -2.69 -2.06
C SER A 112 -5.98 -3.43 -2.91
N TYR A 113 -5.40 -2.72 -3.85
CA TYR A 113 -4.31 -3.21 -4.65
C TYR A 113 -3.08 -2.34 -4.43
N LEU A 114 -1.96 -3.00 -4.19
CA LEU A 114 -0.65 -2.38 -4.21
C LEU A 114 0.05 -2.86 -5.48
N GLU A 115 0.21 -1.97 -6.43
CA GLU A 115 0.63 -2.26 -7.80
C GLU A 115 2.02 -1.72 -8.09
N GLU A 116 2.67 -2.29 -9.11
CA GLU A 116 3.99 -1.86 -9.55
C GLU A 116 5.01 -1.82 -8.39
N ILE A 117 4.99 -2.87 -7.58
CA ILE A 117 5.82 -2.96 -6.39
C ILE A 117 7.28 -3.12 -6.79
N TRP A 118 8.08 -2.24 -6.22
CA TRP A 118 9.53 -2.31 -6.30
C TRP A 118 10.12 -2.21 -4.91
N ILE A 119 10.88 -3.21 -4.49
CA ILE A 119 11.59 -3.19 -3.22
C ILE A 119 13.07 -3.07 -3.52
N HIS A 120 13.68 -1.99 -3.08
CA HIS A 120 15.07 -1.67 -3.36
C HIS A 120 15.65 -0.78 -2.27
N ASP A 121 16.84 -1.08 -1.80
CA ASP A 121 17.57 -0.29 -0.79
C ASP A 121 16.71 0.10 0.42
N ASN A 122 16.04 -0.88 1.03
CA ASN A 122 15.17 -0.68 2.18
C ASN A 122 13.97 0.24 1.90
N THR A 123 13.56 0.30 0.67
CA THR A 123 12.42 1.11 0.22
C THR A 123 11.44 0.24 -0.56
N LEU A 124 10.16 0.46 -0.34
CA LEU A 124 9.08 -0.13 -1.13
C LEU A 124 8.34 1.00 -1.82
N THR A 125 8.33 0.99 -3.14
CA THR A 125 7.56 1.93 -3.95
C THR A 125 6.47 1.20 -4.71
N GLY A 126 5.47 1.92 -5.14
CA GLY A 126 4.36 1.40 -5.94
C GLY A 126 3.18 2.34 -5.90
N TYR A 127 2.02 1.80 -6.24
CA TYR A 127 0.75 2.52 -6.23
C TYR A 127 -0.25 1.76 -5.36
N LEU A 128 -0.67 2.38 -4.27
CA LEU A 128 -1.72 1.85 -3.40
C LEU A 128 -3.04 2.50 -3.77
N ASP A 129 -3.95 1.71 -4.35
CA ASP A 129 -5.23 2.20 -4.88
C ASP A 129 -5.04 3.44 -5.78
N ASN A 130 -4.09 3.35 -6.72
CA ASN A 130 -3.72 4.40 -7.68
C ASN A 130 -3.03 5.64 -7.06
N VAL A 131 -2.64 5.59 -5.81
CA VAL A 131 -1.85 6.63 -5.17
C VAL A 131 -0.41 6.17 -5.03
N GLU A 132 0.52 6.94 -5.58
CA GLU A 132 1.93 6.65 -5.43
C GLU A 132 2.34 6.63 -3.96
N VAL A 133 3.06 5.59 -3.57
CA VAL A 133 3.55 5.41 -2.21
C VAL A 133 5.05 5.20 -2.19
N TYR A 134 5.65 5.65 -1.12
CA TYR A 134 7.08 5.51 -0.90
C TYR A 134 7.30 5.13 0.56
N PHE A 135 7.36 3.84 0.81
CA PHE A 135 7.57 3.33 2.15
C PHE A 135 9.04 3.07 2.42
N LYS A 136 9.47 3.40 3.62
CA LYS A 136 10.78 2.99 4.13
C LYS A 136 10.63 1.79 5.05
N GLY A 137 11.54 0.84 4.90
CA GLY A 137 11.58 -0.34 5.75
C GLY A 137 12.15 -0.02 7.13
N ARG A 138 11.50 -0.58 8.15
CA ARG A 138 11.95 -0.56 9.53
C ARG A 138 12.04 -1.97 10.07
N LEU A 139 13.10 -2.28 10.71
CA LEU A 139 13.32 -3.56 11.36
C LEU A 139 12.70 -3.60 12.76
#